data_2985cbc954152e351da8d46e7d2b6b62
#
_entry.id   2985cbc954152e351da8d46e7d2b6b62
#
_cell.length_a   1.000
_cell.length_b   1.000
_cell.length_c   1.000
_cell.angle_alpha   90.00
_cell.angle_beta   90.00
_cell.angle_gamma   90.00
#
_symmetry.space_group_name_H-M   'P 1'
#
loop_
_entity.id
_entity.type
_entity.pdbx_description
1 polymer ?
#
loop_
_entity_poly.entity_id
_entity_poly.type
_entity_poly.pdbx_seq_one_letter_code
_entity_poly.pdbx_strand_id
1 'polypeptide(L)'
;MLTFVPTAVDAEPAATLLGEYFTSRELGFTGGTYQVFTPDPALFTPPAGVFLVAEEDGVAVGCGGVRRIADADDGAVRLEVKHLWVRPSTRGKGYGRAVLAALEDAAVALGATRLVLDTNASLEAAAGLYRAAGYQGVPAYNDNPNATNWYAKDV
;
A
#
# COMPACT_ATOMS: atom_id res chain seq x y z
N MET A 1 10.48 -16.02 10.61
CA MET A 1 9.51 -15.08 11.19
C MET A 1 9.51 -13.80 10.37
N LEU A 2 8.34 -13.29 10.03
CA LEU A 2 8.21 -12.06 9.28
C LEU A 2 8.27 -10.87 10.24
N THR A 3 9.13 -9.90 9.94
CA THR A 3 9.26 -8.65 10.69
C THR A 3 9.03 -7.45 9.77
N PHE A 4 8.61 -6.32 10.35
CA PHE A 4 8.29 -5.11 9.59
C PHE A 4 9.17 -3.97 10.08
N VAL A 5 9.98 -3.43 9.18
CA VAL A 5 11.00 -2.42 9.52
C VAL A 5 10.64 -1.09 8.87
N PRO A 6 10.38 -0.04 9.66
CA PRO A 6 10.24 1.30 9.10
C PRO A 6 11.49 1.71 8.34
N THR A 7 11.33 2.10 7.08
CA THR A 7 12.44 2.40 6.19
C THR A 7 12.08 3.61 5.32
N ALA A 8 13.01 4.55 5.13
CA ALA A 8 12.77 5.65 4.22
C ALA A 8 12.60 5.13 2.79
N VAL A 9 11.65 5.71 2.04
CA VAL A 9 11.35 5.25 0.68
C VAL A 9 12.53 5.34 -0.29
N ASP A 10 13.45 6.25 -0.04
CA ASP A 10 14.67 6.47 -0.84
C ASP A 10 15.90 5.73 -0.30
N ALA A 11 15.73 4.96 0.78
CA ALA A 11 16.80 4.11 1.35
C ALA A 11 16.62 2.65 0.90
N GLU A 12 17.73 1.90 0.93
CA GLU A 12 17.65 0.46 0.67
C GLU A 12 17.20 -0.30 1.93
N PRO A 13 16.45 -1.42 1.80
CA PRO A 13 16.01 -2.04 0.56
C PRO A 13 14.68 -1.50 -0.01
N ALA A 14 14.09 -0.46 0.58
CA ALA A 14 12.82 0.11 0.14
C ALA A 14 12.88 0.58 -1.32
N ALA A 15 13.96 1.27 -1.71
CA ALA A 15 14.11 1.78 -3.07
C ALA A 15 14.12 0.66 -4.12
N THR A 16 14.78 -0.45 -3.85
CA THR A 16 14.79 -1.62 -4.74
C THR A 16 13.40 -2.25 -4.84
N LEU A 17 12.71 -2.43 -3.72
CA LEU A 17 11.36 -3.01 -3.71
C LEU A 17 10.35 -2.12 -4.43
N LEU A 18 10.46 -0.81 -4.29
CA LEU A 18 9.63 0.14 -5.05
C LEU A 18 9.89 0.06 -6.55
N GLY A 19 11.14 -0.09 -6.96
CA GLY A 19 11.49 -0.32 -8.36
C GLY A 19 10.84 -1.58 -8.92
N GLU A 20 10.86 -2.67 -8.18
CA GLU A 20 10.18 -3.92 -8.54
C GLU A 20 8.67 -3.72 -8.65
N TYR A 21 8.08 -3.02 -7.69
CA TYR A 21 6.66 -2.69 -7.71
C TYR A 21 6.26 -1.93 -8.98
N PHE A 22 6.96 -0.85 -9.31
CA PHE A 22 6.62 -0.05 -10.48
C PHE A 22 6.83 -0.81 -11.78
N THR A 23 7.90 -1.59 -11.89
CA THR A 23 8.13 -2.44 -13.07
C THR A 23 6.99 -3.44 -13.27
N SER A 24 6.55 -4.09 -12.20
CA SER A 24 5.41 -5.01 -12.24
C SER A 24 4.12 -4.31 -12.68
N ARG A 25 3.88 -3.08 -12.19
CA ARG A 25 2.71 -2.30 -12.57
C ARG A 25 2.72 -1.93 -14.05
N GLU A 26 3.85 -1.47 -14.56
CA GLU A 26 3.98 -1.11 -15.98
C GLU A 26 3.72 -2.31 -16.90
N LEU A 27 4.26 -3.48 -16.55
CA LEU A 27 4.10 -4.70 -17.34
C LEU A 27 2.67 -5.23 -17.32
N GLY A 28 1.96 -5.08 -16.21
CA GLY A 28 0.60 -5.59 -16.05
C GLY A 28 -0.50 -4.58 -16.37
N PHE A 29 -0.16 -3.34 -16.71
CA PHE A 29 -1.15 -2.30 -16.89
C PHE A 29 -1.86 -2.43 -18.25
N THR A 30 -3.20 -2.44 -18.20
CA THR A 30 -4.06 -2.47 -19.38
C THR A 30 -4.90 -1.20 -19.42
N GLY A 31 -5.16 -0.69 -20.62
CA GLY A 31 -6.02 0.49 -20.82
C GLY A 31 -5.25 1.81 -20.94
N GLY A 32 -3.98 1.76 -21.37
CA GLY A 32 -3.18 2.96 -21.62
C GLY A 32 -1.76 2.84 -21.09
N THR A 33 -1.15 3.98 -20.80
CA THR A 33 0.20 4.06 -20.26
C THR A 33 0.12 4.21 -18.74
N TYR A 34 0.83 3.33 -18.02
CA TYR A 34 0.96 3.45 -16.57
C TYR A 34 1.82 4.67 -16.23
N GLN A 35 1.31 5.51 -15.32
CA GLN A 35 2.04 6.68 -14.85
C GLN A 35 2.73 6.37 -13.53
N VAL A 36 4.06 6.51 -13.48
CA VAL A 36 4.85 6.30 -12.26
C VAL A 36 4.83 7.59 -11.44
N PHE A 37 4.33 7.48 -10.20
CA PHE A 37 4.38 8.57 -9.22
C PHE A 37 5.38 8.19 -8.14
N THR A 38 6.58 8.77 -8.20
CA THR A 38 7.61 8.54 -7.19
C THR A 38 7.13 9.04 -5.83
N PRO A 39 7.14 8.19 -4.78
CA PRO A 39 6.68 8.63 -3.47
C PRO A 39 7.57 9.72 -2.88
N ASP A 40 6.94 10.76 -2.32
CA ASP A 40 7.64 11.80 -1.57
C ASP A 40 8.05 11.24 -0.20
N PRO A 41 9.34 11.20 0.13
CA PRO A 41 9.81 10.67 1.41
C PRO A 41 9.13 11.32 2.63
N ALA A 42 8.82 12.61 2.57
CA ALA A 42 8.18 13.32 3.68
C ALA A 42 6.78 12.79 3.98
N LEU A 43 6.03 12.31 2.98
CA LEU A 43 4.69 11.79 3.17
C LEU A 43 4.69 10.39 3.80
N PHE A 44 5.80 9.68 3.73
CA PHE A 44 5.96 8.34 4.30
C PHE A 44 6.90 8.33 5.51
N THR A 45 6.98 9.48 6.20
CA THR A 45 7.74 9.66 7.44
C THR A 45 6.78 10.12 8.54
N PRO A 46 6.84 9.53 9.75
CA PRO A 46 5.96 9.98 10.84
C PRO A 46 6.12 11.48 11.13
N PRO A 47 5.04 12.20 11.47
CA PRO A 47 3.66 11.71 11.70
C PRO A 47 2.79 11.63 10.43
N ALA A 48 3.30 12.03 9.26
CA ALA A 48 2.51 12.08 8.03
C ALA A 48 2.20 10.67 7.48
N GLY A 49 3.09 9.72 7.70
CA GLY A 49 2.94 8.36 7.22
C GLY A 49 4.10 7.48 7.68
N VAL A 50 4.18 6.30 7.13
CA VAL A 50 5.29 5.37 7.34
C VAL A 50 5.42 4.44 6.14
N PHE A 51 6.64 4.02 5.85
CA PHE A 51 6.91 2.98 4.87
C PHE A 51 7.57 1.78 5.57
N LEU A 52 7.01 0.59 5.36
CA LEU A 52 7.46 -0.63 6.00
C LEU A 52 8.09 -1.57 4.98
N VAL A 53 9.24 -2.12 5.32
CA VAL A 53 9.85 -3.24 4.61
C VAL A 53 9.58 -4.51 5.41
N ALA A 54 9.01 -5.52 4.76
CA ALA A 54 8.80 -6.83 5.35
C ALA A 54 10.05 -7.67 5.12
N GLU A 55 10.57 -8.24 6.19
CA GLU A 55 11.75 -9.10 6.15
C GLU A 55 11.43 -10.47 6.75
N GLU A 56 11.93 -11.52 6.10
CA GLU A 56 11.93 -12.88 6.63
C GLU A 56 13.38 -13.29 6.85
N ASP A 57 13.74 -13.53 8.11
CA ASP A 57 15.09 -13.91 8.51
C ASP A 57 16.17 -12.95 7.96
N GLY A 58 15.87 -11.65 8.01
CA GLY A 58 16.78 -10.59 7.53
C GLY A 58 16.77 -10.34 6.04
N VAL A 59 15.93 -11.04 5.27
CA VAL A 59 15.82 -10.89 3.83
C VAL A 59 14.54 -10.13 3.49
N ALA A 60 14.65 -9.05 2.74
CA ALA A 60 13.49 -8.28 2.29
C ALA A 60 12.62 -9.09 1.35
N VAL A 61 11.33 -9.21 1.65
CA VAL A 61 10.37 -10.00 0.87
C VAL A 61 9.17 -9.19 0.37
N GLY A 62 8.96 -8.00 0.90
CA GLY A 62 7.86 -7.15 0.51
C GLY A 62 7.91 -5.78 1.15
N CYS A 63 6.97 -4.93 0.80
CA CYS A 63 6.87 -3.58 1.33
C CYS A 63 5.47 -3.03 1.22
N GLY A 64 5.26 -1.88 1.83
CA GLY A 64 4.07 -1.07 1.68
C GLY A 64 4.18 0.20 2.50
N GLY A 65 3.33 1.17 2.19
CA GLY A 65 3.28 2.42 2.92
C GLY A 65 1.87 2.86 3.22
N VAL A 66 1.74 3.72 4.22
CA VAL A 66 0.53 4.48 4.50
C VAL A 66 0.89 5.95 4.62
N ARG A 67 0.02 6.82 4.10
CA ARG A 67 0.19 8.26 4.20
C ARG A 67 -1.14 8.93 4.55
N ARG A 68 -1.06 9.99 5.33
CA ARG A 68 -2.25 10.78 5.63
C ARG A 68 -2.68 11.57 4.41
N ILE A 69 -3.96 11.55 4.12
CA ILE A 69 -4.62 12.40 3.14
C ILE A 69 -5.65 13.28 3.85
N ALA A 70 -6.34 14.15 3.12
CA ALA A 70 -7.36 15.00 3.70
C ALA A 70 -8.44 14.17 4.42
N ASP A 71 -8.95 14.70 5.54
CA ASP A 71 -10.04 14.06 6.26
C ASP A 71 -11.27 13.92 5.36
N ALA A 72 -12.05 12.88 5.59
CA ALA A 72 -13.30 12.67 4.85
C ALA A 72 -14.36 13.69 5.28
N ASP A 73 -15.38 13.86 4.44
CA ASP A 73 -16.48 14.80 4.72
C ASP A 73 -17.22 14.46 6.02
N ASP A 74 -17.24 13.20 6.41
CA ASP A 74 -17.82 12.73 7.68
C ASP A 74 -16.88 12.88 8.90
N GLY A 75 -15.70 13.47 8.68
CA GLY A 75 -14.71 13.72 9.75
C GLY A 75 -13.74 12.57 9.98
N ALA A 76 -13.82 11.47 9.23
CA ALA A 76 -12.87 10.37 9.39
C ALA A 76 -11.45 10.81 9.04
N VAL A 77 -10.49 10.42 9.87
CA VAL A 77 -9.06 10.62 9.62
C VAL A 77 -8.60 9.49 8.69
N ARG A 78 -8.19 9.85 7.48
CA ARG A 78 -7.85 8.88 6.44
C ARG A 78 -6.35 8.75 6.26
N LEU A 79 -5.86 7.51 6.30
CA LEU A 79 -4.55 7.16 5.76
C LEU A 79 -4.74 6.25 4.55
N GLU A 80 -3.93 6.48 3.53
CA GLU A 80 -4.00 5.77 2.26
C GLU A 80 -2.90 4.72 2.18
N VAL A 81 -3.28 3.48 1.89
CA VAL A 81 -2.34 2.38 1.63
C VAL A 81 -1.78 2.55 0.22
N LYS A 82 -0.46 2.54 0.10
CA LYS A 82 0.27 2.68 -1.17
C LYS A 82 1.39 1.65 -1.29
N HIS A 83 1.69 1.27 -2.52
CA HIS A 83 2.90 0.53 -2.87
C HIS A 83 3.02 -0.84 -2.17
N LEU A 84 1.88 -1.49 -1.92
CA LEU A 84 1.87 -2.85 -1.36
C LEU A 84 2.45 -3.82 -2.39
N TRP A 85 3.55 -4.46 -2.05
CA TRP A 85 4.27 -5.35 -2.93
C TRP A 85 4.85 -6.54 -2.16
N VAL A 86 4.71 -7.72 -2.72
CA VAL A 86 5.35 -8.94 -2.22
C VAL A 86 6.11 -9.58 -3.36
N ARG A 87 7.37 -9.91 -3.13
CA ARG A 87 8.20 -10.55 -4.16
C ARG A 87 7.58 -11.85 -4.64
N PRO A 88 7.55 -12.09 -5.97
CA PRO A 88 6.89 -13.28 -6.54
C PRO A 88 7.37 -14.61 -5.95
N SER A 89 8.68 -14.70 -5.61
CA SER A 89 9.27 -15.90 -5.03
C SER A 89 8.70 -16.29 -3.67
N THR A 90 8.03 -15.34 -2.99
CA THR A 90 7.49 -15.55 -1.63
C THR A 90 5.96 -15.54 -1.59
N ARG A 91 5.31 -15.47 -2.74
CA ARG A 91 3.84 -15.47 -2.83
C ARG A 91 3.26 -16.83 -2.41
N GLY A 92 2.00 -16.82 -1.97
CA GLY A 92 1.33 -18.01 -1.48
C GLY A 92 1.58 -18.33 0.00
N LYS A 93 2.35 -17.48 0.70
CA LYS A 93 2.68 -17.64 2.13
C LYS A 93 1.86 -16.72 3.04
N GLY A 94 0.92 -15.94 2.49
CA GLY A 94 0.12 -14.98 3.25
C GLY A 94 0.85 -13.69 3.59
N TYR A 95 1.97 -13.38 2.94
CA TYR A 95 2.78 -12.19 3.25
C TYR A 95 2.08 -10.90 2.87
N GLY A 96 1.34 -10.87 1.76
CA GLY A 96 0.56 -9.70 1.38
C GLY A 96 -0.45 -9.30 2.45
N ARG A 97 -1.15 -10.28 3.03
CA ARG A 97 -2.09 -10.06 4.12
C ARG A 97 -1.36 -9.58 5.38
N ALA A 98 -0.20 -10.14 5.68
CA ALA A 98 0.59 -9.74 6.85
C ALA A 98 1.12 -8.31 6.71
N VAL A 99 1.59 -7.92 5.51
CA VAL A 99 2.02 -6.54 5.24
C VAL A 99 0.84 -5.59 5.39
N LEU A 100 -0.31 -5.92 4.83
CA LEU A 100 -1.50 -5.08 4.95
C LEU A 100 -1.92 -4.90 6.42
N ALA A 101 -1.91 -5.96 7.21
CA ALA A 101 -2.23 -5.90 8.64
C ALA A 101 -1.24 -4.99 9.39
N ALA A 102 0.06 -5.10 9.09
CA ALA A 102 1.07 -4.23 9.69
C ALA A 102 0.87 -2.76 9.31
N LEU A 103 0.48 -2.48 8.07
CA LEU A 103 0.15 -1.13 7.62
C LEU A 103 -1.09 -0.58 8.31
N GLU A 104 -2.11 -1.42 8.54
CA GLU A 104 -3.29 -1.03 9.31
C GLU A 104 -2.93 -0.64 10.74
N ASP A 105 -2.13 -1.46 11.41
CA ASP A 105 -1.66 -1.16 12.76
C ASP A 105 -0.85 0.15 12.81
N ALA A 106 0.04 0.35 11.85
CA ALA A 106 0.82 1.57 11.75
C ALA A 106 -0.06 2.80 11.52
N ALA A 107 -1.08 2.67 10.65
CA ALA A 107 -2.02 3.75 10.38
C ALA A 107 -2.83 4.13 11.62
N VAL A 108 -3.33 3.16 12.36
CA VAL A 108 -4.05 3.38 13.62
C VAL A 108 -3.14 4.10 14.64
N ALA A 109 -1.88 3.69 14.75
CA ALA A 109 -0.92 4.36 15.62
C ALA A 109 -0.67 5.82 15.23
N LEU A 110 -0.85 6.16 13.95
CA LEU A 110 -0.75 7.53 13.43
C LEU A 110 -2.08 8.31 13.51
N GLY A 111 -3.12 7.71 14.08
CA GLY A 111 -4.41 8.38 14.32
C GLY A 111 -5.50 8.09 13.29
N ALA A 112 -5.30 7.16 12.37
CA ALA A 112 -6.31 6.81 11.37
C ALA A 112 -7.58 6.24 12.02
N THR A 113 -8.73 6.67 11.50
CA THR A 113 -10.03 6.04 11.78
C THR A 113 -10.59 5.34 10.54
N ARG A 114 -9.94 5.57 9.39
CA ARG A 114 -10.30 4.91 8.13
C ARG A 114 -9.06 4.73 7.28
N LEU A 115 -8.88 3.53 6.74
CA LEU A 115 -7.91 3.31 5.68
C LEU A 115 -8.62 3.32 4.34
N VAL A 116 -7.96 3.90 3.34
CA VAL A 116 -8.43 3.92 1.96
C VAL A 116 -7.32 3.46 1.04
N LEU A 117 -7.68 2.99 -0.13
CA LEU A 117 -6.73 2.63 -1.18
C LEU A 117 -7.39 2.65 -2.53
N ASP A 118 -6.58 2.83 -3.55
CA ASP A 118 -7.00 2.68 -4.94
C ASP A 118 -6.20 1.55 -5.61
N THR A 119 -6.81 0.93 -6.60
CA THR A 119 -6.18 -0.17 -7.35
C THR A 119 -6.78 -0.27 -8.75
N ASN A 120 -6.19 -1.11 -9.58
CA ASN A 120 -6.68 -1.38 -10.92
C ASN A 120 -7.37 -2.74 -10.97
N ALA A 121 -8.49 -2.82 -11.70
CA ALA A 121 -9.29 -4.04 -11.82
C ALA A 121 -8.51 -5.21 -12.46
N SER A 122 -7.42 -4.92 -13.20
CA SER A 122 -6.53 -5.97 -13.73
C SER A 122 -5.80 -6.76 -12.63
N LEU A 123 -5.86 -6.31 -11.38
CA LEU A 123 -5.19 -6.91 -10.23
C LEU A 123 -6.18 -7.68 -9.37
N GLU A 124 -6.75 -8.75 -9.90
CA GLU A 124 -7.78 -9.54 -9.20
C GLU A 124 -7.31 -10.13 -7.88
N ALA A 125 -6.06 -10.57 -7.80
CA ALA A 125 -5.49 -11.12 -6.56
C ALA A 125 -5.45 -10.06 -5.45
N ALA A 126 -5.10 -8.81 -5.79
CA ALA A 126 -5.10 -7.71 -4.85
C ALA A 126 -6.52 -7.38 -4.36
N ALA A 127 -7.50 -7.35 -5.28
CA ALA A 127 -8.90 -7.11 -4.91
C ALA A 127 -9.42 -8.18 -3.93
N GLY A 128 -9.08 -9.43 -4.14
CA GLY A 128 -9.42 -10.53 -3.24
C GLY A 128 -8.79 -10.34 -1.86
N LEU A 129 -7.54 -9.91 -1.80
CA LEU A 129 -6.84 -9.60 -0.56
C LEU A 129 -7.57 -8.51 0.24
N TYR A 130 -7.93 -7.41 -0.42
CA TYR A 130 -8.59 -6.28 0.25
C TYR A 130 -9.97 -6.65 0.77
N ARG A 131 -10.78 -7.35 -0.03
CA ARG A 131 -12.09 -7.81 0.41
C ARG A 131 -11.99 -8.77 1.61
N ALA A 132 -11.05 -9.70 1.57
CA ALA A 132 -10.82 -10.64 2.67
C ALA A 132 -10.38 -9.93 3.96
N ALA A 133 -9.72 -8.78 3.83
CA ALA A 133 -9.30 -7.94 4.96
C ALA A 133 -10.41 -7.00 5.46
N GLY A 134 -11.59 -7.01 4.85
CA GLY A 134 -12.75 -6.22 5.28
C GLY A 134 -12.93 -4.89 4.57
N TYR A 135 -12.19 -4.65 3.48
CA TYR A 135 -12.37 -3.43 2.68
C TYR A 135 -13.61 -3.54 1.81
N GLN A 136 -14.30 -2.43 1.65
CA GLN A 136 -15.49 -2.30 0.81
C GLN A 136 -15.24 -1.32 -0.32
N GLY A 137 -15.84 -1.56 -1.48
CA GLY A 137 -15.79 -0.66 -2.62
C GLY A 137 -16.48 0.66 -2.30
N VAL A 138 -15.82 1.77 -2.66
CA VAL A 138 -16.32 3.13 -2.45
C VAL A 138 -16.15 3.94 -3.74
N PRO A 139 -16.86 5.07 -3.89
CA PRO A 139 -16.62 5.99 -5.01
C PRO A 139 -15.18 6.52 -4.99
N ALA A 140 -14.69 6.92 -6.16
CA ALA A 140 -13.37 7.51 -6.30
C ALA A 140 -13.22 8.73 -5.37
N TYR A 141 -12.15 8.74 -4.59
CA TYR A 141 -11.81 9.88 -3.73
C TYR A 141 -10.62 10.69 -4.29
N ASN A 142 -10.06 10.26 -5.41
CA ASN A 142 -8.97 10.94 -6.09
C ASN A 142 -9.08 10.73 -7.61
N ASP A 143 -8.20 11.41 -8.36
CA ASP A 143 -8.13 11.36 -9.83
C ASP A 143 -6.96 10.51 -10.31
N ASN A 144 -6.56 9.47 -9.58
CA ASN A 144 -5.44 8.62 -9.97
C ASN A 144 -5.72 7.94 -11.32
N PRO A 145 -4.97 8.27 -12.38
CA PRO A 145 -5.21 7.73 -13.71
C PRO A 145 -4.92 6.23 -13.82
N ASN A 146 -4.17 5.68 -12.87
CA ASN A 146 -3.85 4.25 -12.83
C ASN A 146 -4.92 3.43 -12.14
N ALA A 147 -5.87 4.06 -11.46
CA ALA A 147 -6.88 3.38 -10.67
C ALA A 147 -8.19 3.18 -11.43
N THR A 148 -8.88 2.08 -11.15
CA THR A 148 -10.24 1.81 -11.60
C THR A 148 -11.17 1.47 -10.45
N ASN A 149 -10.62 1.17 -9.28
CA ASN A 149 -11.37 0.76 -8.10
C ASN A 149 -10.82 1.43 -6.86
N TRP A 150 -11.72 1.79 -5.95
CA TRP A 150 -11.39 2.43 -4.68
C TRP A 150 -12.04 1.64 -3.53
N TYR A 151 -11.33 1.51 -2.43
CA TYR A 151 -11.77 0.74 -1.27
C TYR A 151 -11.53 1.53 0.02
N ALA A 152 -12.34 1.24 1.03
CA ALA A 152 -12.19 1.80 2.36
C ALA A 152 -12.52 0.78 3.44
N LYS A 153 -11.92 0.97 4.60
CA LYS A 153 -12.16 0.18 5.80
C LYS A 153 -12.08 1.08 7.02
N ASP A 154 -13.12 1.13 7.82
CA ASP A 154 -13.10 1.80 9.11
C ASP A 154 -12.35 0.95 10.13
N VAL A 155 -11.53 1.61 10.94
CA VAL A 155 -10.68 0.96 11.93
C VAL A 155 -10.85 1.52 13.33
#